data_ea00eec1b02b515ab33c1abe278ab0c6
#
_entry.id   ea00eec1b02b515ab33c1abe278ab0c6
#
_cell.length_a   1.000
_cell.length_b   1.000
_cell.length_c   1.000
_cell.angle_alpha   90.00
_cell.angle_beta   90.00
_cell.angle_gamma   90.00
#
_symmetry.space_group_name_H-M   'P 1'
#
loop_
_entity.id
_entity.type
_entity.pdbx_description
1 polymer ?
#
loop_
_entity_poly.entity_id
_entity_poly.type
_entity_poly.pdbx_seq_one_letter_code
_entity_poly.pdbx_strand_id
1 'polypeptide(L)'
;MNIIFPSNFYTQFKAPNAKELIKIINSYQDTLVDNSKFGWGEGCSSDKIPLKSEDFKDLLQPSINLFAADLGAKFNYILYNPWINLYKKGDFQEIHDHIAQDFACVFFANDGENFARFYFADRNSTALTRGAKIILNYQYHHFLTFNVGDIIFFPSHLLHGVTVHRSDIIRKTLSFNFEIKHHYKP
;
A
#
# COMPACT_ATOMS: atom_id res chain seq x y z
N MET A 1 18.12 21.15 -1.29
CA MET A 1 16.69 21.51 -1.37
C MET A 1 16.10 21.36 0.02
N ASN A 2 15.35 22.35 0.52
CA ASN A 2 14.68 22.25 1.82
C ASN A 2 13.25 21.75 1.63
N ILE A 3 12.85 20.71 2.35
CA ILE A 3 11.49 20.16 2.34
C ILE A 3 10.64 21.03 3.28
N ILE A 4 9.58 21.65 2.76
CA ILE A 4 8.67 22.49 3.55
C ILE A 4 7.57 21.64 4.20
N PHE A 5 7.07 20.61 3.49
CA PHE A 5 6.02 19.72 3.96
C PHE A 5 6.51 18.27 3.90
N PRO A 6 6.86 17.65 5.05
CA PRO A 6 7.39 16.29 5.08
C PRO A 6 6.31 15.19 4.98
N SER A 7 5.08 15.54 4.66
CA SER A 7 3.95 14.60 4.64
C SER A 7 3.82 13.76 3.36
N ASN A 8 4.63 14.04 2.33
CA ASN A 8 4.58 13.34 1.05
C ASN A 8 5.82 12.46 0.90
N PHE A 9 5.77 11.28 1.49
CA PHE A 9 6.85 10.31 1.44
C PHE A 9 6.30 8.88 1.43
N TYR A 10 7.13 7.94 1.08
CA TYR A 10 6.95 6.52 1.39
C TYR A 10 8.29 5.93 1.81
N THR A 11 8.22 4.91 2.65
CA THR A 11 9.34 4.05 3.02
C THR A 11 9.15 2.70 2.36
N GLN A 12 10.20 2.12 1.80
CA GLN A 12 10.18 0.80 1.16
C GLN A 12 11.37 -0.03 1.62
N PHE A 13 11.11 -1.24 2.06
CA PHE A 13 12.15 -2.21 2.43
C PHE A 13 11.63 -3.64 2.31
N LYS A 14 12.56 -4.60 2.35
CA LYS A 14 12.23 -6.02 2.43
C LYS A 14 11.63 -6.34 3.79
N ALA A 15 10.41 -6.88 3.84
CA ALA A 15 9.81 -7.30 5.10
C ALA A 15 10.66 -8.38 5.77
N PRO A 16 10.97 -8.27 7.08
CA PRO A 16 11.85 -9.24 7.78
C PRO A 16 11.37 -10.68 7.67
N ASN A 17 10.06 -10.89 7.72
CA ASN A 17 9.39 -12.20 7.62
C ASN A 17 8.69 -12.42 6.28
N ALA A 18 9.22 -11.84 5.19
CA ALA A 18 8.62 -11.88 3.85
C ALA A 18 8.25 -13.31 3.39
N LYS A 19 9.09 -14.30 3.66
CA LYS A 19 8.82 -15.70 3.26
C LYS A 19 7.58 -16.27 3.94
N GLU A 20 7.38 -15.97 5.21
CA GLU A 20 6.23 -16.42 5.99
C GLU A 20 4.95 -15.73 5.51
N LEU A 21 4.99 -14.41 5.32
CA LEU A 21 3.88 -13.65 4.77
C LEU A 21 3.45 -14.17 3.40
N ILE A 22 4.40 -14.43 2.49
CA ILE A 22 4.12 -14.99 1.17
C ILE A 22 3.45 -16.37 1.28
N LYS A 23 3.95 -17.25 2.18
CA LYS A 23 3.36 -18.56 2.41
C LYS A 23 1.90 -18.46 2.87
N ILE A 24 1.64 -17.59 3.83
CA ILE A 24 0.28 -17.34 4.35
C ILE A 24 -0.62 -16.79 3.24
N ILE A 25 -0.19 -15.74 2.53
CA ILE A 25 -0.99 -15.14 1.45
C ILE A 25 -1.31 -16.17 0.36
N ASN A 26 -0.37 -17.05 0.04
CA ASN A 26 -0.59 -18.10 -0.95
C ASN A 26 -1.55 -19.19 -0.49
N SER A 27 -1.74 -19.41 0.80
CA SER A 27 -2.72 -20.37 1.32
C SER A 27 -4.19 -19.92 1.13
N TYR A 28 -4.42 -18.64 0.85
CA TYR A 28 -5.77 -18.07 0.59
C TYR A 28 -6.18 -18.08 -0.89
N GLN A 29 -5.57 -18.89 -1.74
CA GLN A 29 -5.78 -18.84 -3.20
C GLN A 29 -7.23 -19.08 -3.66
N ASP A 30 -7.97 -19.90 -2.97
CA ASP A 30 -9.29 -20.38 -3.40
C ASP A 30 -10.45 -19.82 -2.56
N THR A 31 -10.18 -18.85 -1.72
CA THR A 31 -11.24 -18.26 -0.89
C THR A 31 -11.97 -17.20 -1.73
N LEU A 32 -13.14 -17.54 -2.24
CA LEU A 32 -14.03 -16.59 -2.90
C LEU A 32 -14.59 -15.64 -1.84
N VAL A 33 -14.32 -14.36 -1.99
CA VAL A 33 -14.91 -13.31 -1.15
C VAL A 33 -15.92 -12.54 -1.98
N ASP A 34 -17.09 -12.38 -1.42
CA ASP A 34 -18.14 -11.53 -1.97
C ASP A 34 -17.72 -10.04 -1.85
N ASN A 35 -17.26 -9.46 -2.96
CA ASN A 35 -16.81 -8.07 -3.04
C ASN A 35 -17.92 -7.04 -2.77
N SER A 36 -19.19 -7.43 -2.85
CA SER A 36 -20.32 -6.54 -2.62
C SER A 36 -20.38 -5.94 -1.22
N LYS A 37 -19.63 -6.53 -0.25
CA LYS A 37 -19.63 -6.12 1.16
C LYS A 37 -18.65 -4.99 1.48
N PHE A 38 -17.74 -4.62 0.60
CA PHE A 38 -16.67 -3.66 0.94
C PHE A 38 -16.95 -2.21 0.53
N GLY A 39 -18.06 -1.91 -0.09
CA GLY A 39 -18.51 -0.54 -0.38
C GLY A 39 -17.62 0.24 -1.36
N TRP A 40 -16.69 -0.44 -2.07
CA TRP A 40 -15.77 0.21 -3.01
C TRP A 40 -16.42 0.51 -4.38
N GLY A 41 -17.66 0.05 -4.59
CA GLY A 41 -18.42 0.30 -5.80
C GLY A 41 -17.68 -0.15 -7.07
N GLU A 42 -17.81 0.62 -8.13
CA GLU A 42 -17.20 0.34 -9.44
C GLU A 42 -15.71 0.71 -9.51
N GLY A 43 -15.18 1.43 -8.51
CA GLY A 43 -13.78 1.92 -8.48
C GLY A 43 -12.73 0.85 -8.15
N CYS A 44 -13.14 -0.39 -7.86
CA CYS A 44 -12.23 -1.50 -7.58
C CYS A 44 -12.86 -2.81 -7.99
N SER A 45 -12.17 -3.58 -8.81
CA SER A 45 -12.62 -4.89 -9.28
C SER A 45 -11.85 -6.07 -8.69
N SER A 46 -10.79 -5.82 -7.88
CA SER A 46 -10.01 -6.89 -7.25
C SER A 46 -10.80 -7.61 -6.16
N ASP A 47 -10.61 -8.93 -6.06
CA ASP A 47 -11.11 -9.70 -4.93
C ASP A 47 -10.37 -9.30 -3.64
N LYS A 48 -11.09 -9.17 -2.53
CA LYS A 48 -10.53 -8.84 -1.22
C LYS A 48 -10.87 -9.92 -0.20
N ILE A 49 -9.83 -10.40 0.48
CA ILE A 49 -9.98 -11.37 1.58
C ILE A 49 -9.70 -10.63 2.89
N PRO A 50 -10.73 -10.37 3.73
CA PRO A 50 -10.55 -9.72 5.01
C PRO A 50 -9.86 -10.66 5.99
N LEU A 51 -8.95 -10.10 6.78
CA LEU A 51 -8.19 -10.81 7.81
C LEU A 51 -8.46 -10.16 9.16
N LYS A 52 -8.17 -10.88 10.23
CA LYS A 52 -8.29 -10.33 11.59
C LYS A 52 -6.95 -9.74 12.04
N SER A 53 -6.97 -8.55 12.62
CA SER A 53 -5.78 -7.88 13.13
C SER A 53 -5.03 -8.69 14.18
N GLU A 54 -5.75 -9.44 15.03
CA GLU A 54 -5.17 -10.28 16.08
C GLU A 54 -4.24 -11.36 15.51
N ASP A 55 -4.62 -11.96 14.38
CA ASP A 55 -3.85 -13.04 13.75
C ASP A 55 -2.60 -12.52 13.02
N PHE A 56 -2.58 -11.23 12.65
CA PHE A 56 -1.50 -10.63 11.84
C PHE A 56 -0.60 -9.67 12.60
N LYS A 57 -0.97 -9.26 13.81
CA LYS A 57 -0.23 -8.27 14.59
C LYS A 57 1.24 -8.64 14.78
N ASP A 58 1.50 -9.86 15.23
CA ASP A 58 2.88 -10.33 15.49
C ASP A 58 3.68 -10.49 14.19
N LEU A 59 3.03 -10.89 13.09
CA LEU A 59 3.64 -11.00 11.77
C LEU A 59 4.01 -9.63 11.18
N LEU A 60 3.22 -8.60 11.42
CA LEU A 60 3.46 -7.25 10.88
C LEU A 60 4.33 -6.39 11.78
N GLN A 61 4.42 -6.72 13.08
CA GLN A 61 5.19 -5.96 14.07
C GLN A 61 6.65 -5.71 13.67
N PRO A 62 7.42 -6.69 13.14
CA PRO A 62 8.80 -6.44 12.72
C PRO A 62 8.92 -5.36 11.66
N SER A 63 7.99 -5.34 10.68
CA SER A 63 7.97 -4.32 9.62
C SER A 63 7.57 -2.94 10.17
N ILE A 64 6.60 -2.88 11.08
CA ILE A 64 6.19 -1.63 11.73
C ILE A 64 7.34 -1.07 12.60
N ASN A 65 8.11 -1.93 13.27
CA ASN A 65 9.28 -1.50 14.05
C ASN A 65 10.38 -0.89 13.16
N LEU A 66 10.64 -1.48 11.98
CA LEU A 66 11.59 -0.90 11.01
C LEU A 66 11.10 0.45 10.49
N PHE A 67 9.82 0.57 10.17
CA PHE A 67 9.23 1.85 9.77
C PHE A 67 9.35 2.91 10.88
N ALA A 68 9.07 2.56 12.14
CA ALA A 68 9.24 3.46 13.27
C ALA A 68 10.69 3.92 13.43
N ALA A 69 11.66 3.01 13.26
CA ALA A 69 13.09 3.33 13.31
C ALA A 69 13.50 4.26 12.17
N ASP A 70 12.99 4.06 10.95
CA ASP A 70 13.23 4.94 9.79
C ASP A 70 12.71 6.37 10.02
N LEU A 71 11.58 6.50 10.71
CA LEU A 71 11.04 7.80 11.14
C LEU A 71 11.78 8.42 12.34
N GLY A 72 12.71 7.70 12.96
CA GLY A 72 13.33 8.12 14.23
C GLY A 72 12.30 8.28 15.36
N ALA A 73 11.27 7.45 15.41
CA ALA A 73 10.15 7.57 16.34
C ALA A 73 9.86 6.25 17.07
N LYS A 74 9.22 6.38 18.24
CA LYS A 74 8.59 5.26 18.96
C LYS A 74 7.14 5.60 19.16
N PHE A 75 6.25 4.67 18.85
CA PHE A 75 4.81 4.86 19.01
C PHE A 75 4.09 3.57 19.32
N ASN A 76 2.95 3.69 20.02
CA ASN A 76 1.94 2.67 20.10
C ASN A 76 0.91 2.89 19.00
N TYR A 77 0.29 1.84 18.51
CA TYR A 77 -0.64 1.93 17.39
C TYR A 77 -1.83 0.96 17.55
N ILE A 78 -2.90 1.25 16.82
CA ILE A 78 -3.98 0.33 16.55
C ILE A 78 -3.83 -0.15 15.11
N LEU A 79 -3.70 -1.46 14.94
CA LEU A 79 -3.73 -2.11 13.63
C LEU A 79 -5.20 -2.35 13.26
N TYR A 80 -5.64 -1.83 12.13
CA TYR A 80 -6.92 -2.17 11.54
C TYR A 80 -6.83 -3.49 10.79
N ASN A 81 -7.98 -4.16 10.61
CA ASN A 81 -8.02 -5.47 9.97
C ASN A 81 -7.31 -5.44 8.60
N PRO A 82 -6.26 -6.24 8.42
CA PRO A 82 -5.60 -6.36 7.13
C PRO A 82 -6.50 -7.03 6.09
N TRP A 83 -6.14 -6.90 4.83
CA TRP A 83 -6.82 -7.62 3.75
C TRP A 83 -5.84 -8.01 2.64
N ILE A 84 -6.08 -9.17 2.03
CA ILE A 84 -5.36 -9.61 0.84
C ILE A 84 -6.14 -9.11 -0.38
N ASN A 85 -5.44 -8.50 -1.35
CA ASN A 85 -6.00 -8.18 -2.65
C ASN A 85 -5.53 -9.23 -3.67
N LEU A 86 -6.47 -9.76 -4.44
CA LEU A 86 -6.23 -10.67 -5.55
C LEU A 86 -6.67 -9.96 -6.84
N TYR A 87 -5.72 -9.61 -7.71
CA TYR A 87 -6.01 -8.98 -9.00
C TYR A 87 -5.94 -10.04 -10.09
N LYS A 88 -7.08 -10.34 -10.69
CA LYS A 88 -7.22 -11.14 -11.92
C LYS A 88 -7.04 -10.25 -13.14
N LYS A 89 -6.92 -10.84 -14.31
CA LYS A 89 -6.86 -10.09 -15.57
C LYS A 89 -8.07 -9.19 -15.76
N GLY A 90 -7.83 -7.92 -16.01
CA GLY A 90 -8.83 -6.87 -16.09
C GLY A 90 -9.05 -6.09 -14.81
N ASP A 91 -8.61 -6.60 -13.65
CA ASP A 91 -8.79 -5.93 -12.37
C ASP A 91 -7.90 -4.69 -12.22
N PHE A 92 -8.40 -3.73 -11.47
CA PHE A 92 -7.75 -2.46 -11.19
C PHE A 92 -8.22 -1.90 -9.85
N GLN A 93 -7.61 -0.81 -9.41
CA GLN A 93 -8.13 0.02 -8.33
C GLN A 93 -7.95 1.50 -8.69
N GLU A 94 -9.04 2.26 -8.66
CA GLU A 94 -9.02 3.70 -8.88
C GLU A 94 -8.22 4.44 -7.82
N ILE A 95 -7.94 5.71 -8.12
CA ILE A 95 -7.25 6.61 -7.21
C ILE A 95 -8.12 6.85 -5.98
N HIS A 96 -7.57 6.60 -4.80
CA HIS A 96 -8.23 6.77 -3.51
C HIS A 96 -7.20 7.11 -2.42
N ASP A 97 -7.69 7.38 -1.21
CA ASP A 97 -6.89 7.55 0.00
C ASP A 97 -7.58 6.85 1.20
N HIS A 98 -6.92 6.89 2.35
CA HIS A 98 -7.41 6.30 3.61
C HIS A 98 -7.37 7.33 4.75
N ILE A 99 -7.98 8.50 4.55
CA ILE A 99 -7.91 9.66 5.46
C ILE A 99 -8.37 9.41 6.91
N ALA A 100 -9.00 8.28 7.19
CA ALA A 100 -9.43 7.93 8.54
C ALA A 100 -8.32 7.30 9.41
N GLN A 101 -7.14 6.99 8.83
CA GLN A 101 -5.98 6.41 9.52
C GLN A 101 -4.75 7.28 9.31
N ASP A 102 -3.65 7.00 10.07
CA ASP A 102 -2.40 7.75 9.91
C ASP A 102 -1.54 7.21 8.77
N PHE A 103 -1.38 5.89 8.69
CA PHE A 103 -0.55 5.22 7.70
C PHE A 103 -1.27 4.08 7.01
N ALA A 104 -1.01 3.97 5.72
CA ALA A 104 -1.40 2.85 4.89
C ALA A 104 -0.15 2.07 4.45
N CYS A 105 -0.32 0.76 4.25
CA CYS A 105 0.77 -0.18 3.98
C CYS A 105 0.37 -1.17 2.92
N VAL A 106 1.34 -1.54 2.07
CA VAL A 106 1.16 -2.59 1.06
C VAL A 106 2.40 -3.49 1.03
N PHE A 107 2.19 -4.80 1.21
CA PHE A 107 3.19 -5.84 1.03
C PHE A 107 2.97 -6.53 -0.32
N PHE A 108 4.04 -6.72 -1.10
CA PHE A 108 4.01 -7.31 -2.43
C PHE A 108 4.39 -8.78 -2.37
N ALA A 109 3.40 -9.67 -2.52
CA ALA A 109 3.61 -11.12 -2.35
C ALA A 109 4.13 -11.83 -3.59
N ASN A 110 3.89 -11.29 -4.78
CA ASN A 110 4.39 -11.81 -6.05
C ASN A 110 4.58 -10.70 -7.08
N ASP A 111 5.26 -11.03 -8.18
CA ASP A 111 5.47 -10.18 -9.33
C ASP A 111 5.43 -11.03 -10.59
N GLY A 112 5.32 -10.41 -11.77
CA GLY A 112 5.29 -11.08 -13.05
C GLY A 112 5.11 -10.12 -14.22
N GLU A 113 5.29 -10.66 -15.41
CA GLU A 113 5.11 -9.90 -16.64
C GLU A 113 3.67 -9.41 -16.78
N ASN A 114 3.49 -8.15 -17.20
CA ASN A 114 2.19 -7.48 -17.37
C ASN A 114 1.34 -7.37 -16.10
N PHE A 115 1.98 -7.43 -14.92
CA PHE A 115 1.29 -7.17 -13.65
C PHE A 115 0.85 -5.71 -13.55
N ALA A 116 -0.27 -5.51 -12.87
CA ALA A 116 -0.75 -4.18 -12.49
C ALA A 116 0.30 -3.45 -11.65
N ARG A 117 0.49 -2.17 -11.93
CA ARG A 117 1.47 -1.31 -11.25
C ARG A 117 0.79 -0.50 -10.17
N PHE A 118 1.38 -0.47 -8.98
CA PHE A 118 1.00 0.47 -7.93
C PHE A 118 1.59 1.85 -8.25
N TYR A 119 0.84 2.91 -7.97
CA TYR A 119 1.30 4.28 -8.17
C TYR A 119 0.70 5.24 -7.15
N PHE A 120 1.45 6.30 -6.85
CA PHE A 120 0.94 7.49 -6.19
C PHE A 120 0.53 8.53 -7.22
N ALA A 121 -0.52 9.30 -6.91
CA ALA A 121 -0.96 10.43 -7.73
C ALA A 121 -0.84 11.73 -6.94
N ASP A 122 -0.36 12.79 -7.59
CA ASP A 122 -0.24 14.09 -6.94
C ASP A 122 -1.59 14.83 -6.93
N ARG A 123 -2.11 15.07 -5.75
CA ARG A 123 -3.34 15.87 -5.53
C ARG A 123 -3.22 17.31 -6.06
N ASN A 124 -2.01 17.86 -6.05
CA ASN A 124 -1.74 19.25 -6.43
C ASN A 124 -1.29 19.43 -7.88
N SER A 125 -1.44 18.42 -8.71
CA SER A 125 -0.94 18.40 -10.11
C SER A 125 -1.44 19.56 -10.97
N THR A 126 -2.63 20.10 -10.69
CA THR A 126 -3.23 21.20 -11.43
C THR A 126 -2.64 22.56 -11.04
N ALA A 127 -1.99 22.67 -9.88
CA ALA A 127 -1.42 23.92 -9.39
C ALA A 127 -0.12 24.33 -10.12
N LEU A 128 0.55 23.40 -10.81
CA LEU A 128 1.78 23.67 -11.53
C LEU A 128 1.52 24.09 -12.97
N THR A 129 2.17 25.17 -13.41
CA THR A 129 2.20 25.56 -14.81
C THR A 129 2.97 24.55 -15.66
N ARG A 130 2.77 24.57 -17.00
CA ARG A 130 3.50 23.71 -17.93
C ARG A 130 5.02 23.89 -17.79
N GLY A 131 5.50 25.14 -17.71
CA GLY A 131 6.93 25.44 -17.58
C GLY A 131 7.52 24.86 -16.28
N ALA A 132 6.83 25.03 -15.15
CA ALA A 132 7.26 24.45 -13.88
C ALA A 132 7.33 22.91 -13.95
N LYS A 133 6.34 22.27 -14.57
CA LYS A 133 6.34 20.79 -14.76
C LYS A 133 7.55 20.31 -15.54
N ILE A 134 7.94 21.01 -16.60
CA ILE A 134 9.13 20.66 -17.42
C ILE A 134 10.41 20.80 -16.59
N ILE A 135 10.60 21.95 -15.92
CA ILE A 135 11.83 22.22 -15.13
C ILE A 135 11.98 21.25 -13.98
N LEU A 136 10.87 20.90 -13.31
CA LEU A 136 10.86 19.97 -12.16
C LEU A 136 10.85 18.51 -12.58
N ASN A 137 10.86 18.19 -13.89
CA ASN A 137 10.64 16.82 -14.41
C ASN A 137 9.41 16.16 -13.75
N TYR A 138 8.33 16.94 -13.64
CA TYR A 138 7.14 16.57 -12.88
C TYR A 138 6.35 15.47 -13.57
N GLN A 139 6.02 14.44 -12.82
CA GLN A 139 5.14 13.34 -13.22
C GLN A 139 3.88 13.35 -12.37
N TYR A 140 2.70 13.28 -12.99
CA TYR A 140 1.43 13.19 -12.28
C TYR A 140 1.30 11.90 -11.47
N HIS A 141 1.83 10.80 -11.99
CA HIS A 141 1.89 9.51 -11.32
C HIS A 141 3.33 9.14 -10.99
N HIS A 142 3.57 8.74 -9.75
CA HIS A 142 4.80 8.11 -9.33
C HIS A 142 4.59 6.60 -9.24
N PHE A 143 5.05 5.87 -10.27
CA PHE A 143 4.96 4.42 -10.31
C PHE A 143 6.06 3.79 -9.44
N LEU A 144 5.65 2.91 -8.55
CA LEU A 144 6.59 2.15 -7.71
C LEU A 144 7.30 1.05 -8.49
N THR A 145 8.60 0.90 -8.20
CA THR A 145 9.37 -0.30 -8.50
C THR A 145 9.60 -1.05 -7.20
N PHE A 146 9.32 -2.35 -7.17
CA PHE A 146 9.45 -3.19 -5.98
C PHE A 146 9.99 -4.57 -6.34
N ASN A 147 10.48 -5.29 -5.33
CA ASN A 147 10.79 -6.72 -5.40
C ASN A 147 9.76 -7.51 -4.61
N VAL A 148 9.59 -8.79 -4.97
CA VAL A 148 8.72 -9.70 -4.21
C VAL A 148 9.16 -9.75 -2.75
N GLY A 149 8.22 -9.51 -1.83
CA GLY A 149 8.44 -9.43 -0.39
C GLY A 149 8.85 -8.06 0.14
N ASP A 150 8.89 -7.03 -0.72
CA ASP A 150 8.97 -5.67 -0.26
C ASP A 150 7.64 -5.24 0.38
N ILE A 151 7.76 -4.34 1.34
CA ILE A 151 6.65 -3.67 1.99
C ILE A 151 6.86 -2.16 1.90
N ILE A 152 5.78 -1.42 1.63
CA ILE A 152 5.78 0.04 1.66
C ILE A 152 4.89 0.55 2.78
N PHE A 153 5.30 1.68 3.36
CA PHE A 153 4.54 2.47 4.32
C PHE A 153 4.44 3.89 3.81
N PHE A 154 3.26 4.48 3.90
CA PHE A 154 3.04 5.85 3.46
C PHE A 154 1.91 6.53 4.24
N PRO A 155 1.91 7.87 4.37
CA PRO A 155 0.81 8.61 4.97
C PRO A 155 -0.50 8.30 4.25
N SER A 156 -1.54 7.98 4.99
CA SER A 156 -2.81 7.46 4.48
C SER A 156 -3.57 8.43 3.57
N HIS A 157 -3.29 9.73 3.68
CA HIS A 157 -3.88 10.77 2.83
C HIS A 157 -3.30 10.82 1.40
N LEU A 158 -2.21 10.08 1.12
CA LEU A 158 -1.63 10.07 -0.23
C LEU A 158 -2.54 9.32 -1.20
N LEU A 159 -2.93 10.04 -2.26
CA LEU A 159 -3.69 9.45 -3.35
C LEU A 159 -2.86 8.34 -4.02
N HIS A 160 -3.43 7.16 -4.15
CA HIS A 160 -2.78 6.02 -4.78
C HIS A 160 -3.79 5.14 -5.52
N GLY A 161 -3.27 4.30 -6.40
CA GLY A 161 -4.10 3.40 -7.19
C GLY A 161 -3.29 2.25 -7.77
N VAL A 162 -4.00 1.37 -8.48
CA VAL A 162 -3.42 0.20 -9.16
C VAL A 162 -3.95 0.17 -10.58
N THR A 163 -3.04 0.13 -11.57
CA THR A 163 -3.41 0.07 -12.98
C THR A 163 -4.12 -1.24 -13.32
N VAL A 164 -4.70 -1.32 -14.52
CA VAL A 164 -5.33 -2.55 -15.00
C VAL A 164 -4.31 -3.69 -15.04
N HIS A 165 -4.66 -4.81 -14.42
CA HIS A 165 -3.88 -6.05 -14.45
C HIS A 165 -4.06 -6.77 -15.79
N ARG A 166 -2.95 -7.10 -16.46
CA ARG A 166 -2.99 -7.65 -17.82
C ARG A 166 -2.41 -9.06 -17.94
N SER A 167 -2.03 -9.66 -16.80
CA SER A 167 -1.50 -11.02 -16.73
C SER A 167 -2.60 -12.02 -16.42
N ASP A 168 -2.43 -13.27 -16.87
CA ASP A 168 -3.27 -14.40 -16.48
C ASP A 168 -2.88 -14.96 -15.10
N ILE A 169 -1.70 -14.56 -14.55
CA ILE A 169 -1.25 -14.91 -13.20
C ILE A 169 -1.85 -13.91 -12.21
N ILE A 170 -2.52 -14.37 -11.17
CA ILE A 170 -3.13 -13.51 -10.15
C ILE A 170 -2.04 -12.71 -9.40
N ARG A 171 -2.15 -11.38 -9.41
CA ARG A 171 -1.31 -10.51 -8.58
C ARG A 171 -1.86 -10.47 -7.15
N LYS A 172 -0.97 -10.61 -6.17
CA LYS A 172 -1.31 -10.71 -4.75
C LYS A 172 -0.59 -9.65 -3.93
N THR A 173 -1.35 -8.92 -3.12
CA THR A 173 -0.80 -7.99 -2.12
C THR A 173 -1.53 -8.16 -0.79
N LEU A 174 -0.82 -7.88 0.31
CA LEU A 174 -1.44 -7.69 1.62
C LEU A 174 -1.44 -6.21 1.94
N SER A 175 -2.59 -5.65 2.26
CA SER A 175 -2.74 -4.25 2.66
C SER A 175 -3.24 -4.16 4.10
N PHE A 176 -2.83 -3.13 4.80
CA PHE A 176 -3.31 -2.81 6.12
C PHE A 176 -3.11 -1.32 6.43
N ASN A 177 -3.87 -0.84 7.41
CA ASN A 177 -3.77 0.52 7.90
C ASN A 177 -3.54 0.50 9.42
N PHE A 178 -2.94 1.54 9.95
CA PHE A 178 -2.83 1.73 11.39
C PHE A 178 -2.93 3.20 11.80
N GLU A 179 -3.31 3.40 13.05
CA GLU A 179 -3.44 4.70 13.71
C GLU A 179 -2.49 4.77 14.90
N ILE A 180 -1.76 5.87 15.04
CA ILE A 180 -0.86 6.13 16.16
C ILE A 180 -1.67 6.59 17.37
N LYS A 181 -1.52 5.92 18.51
CA LYS A 181 -2.20 6.30 19.77
C LYS A 181 -1.34 7.16 20.67
N HIS A 182 -0.08 6.77 20.85
CA HIS A 182 0.88 7.52 21.65
C HIS A 182 2.21 7.51 20.93
N HIS A 183 2.86 8.65 20.85
CA HIS A 183 4.18 8.77 20.25
C HIS A 183 5.16 9.39 21.26
N TYR A 184 6.38 8.91 21.21
CA TYR A 184 7.50 9.46 21.95
C TYR A 184 8.57 9.84 20.92
N LYS A 185 8.95 11.13 20.91
CA LYS A 185 10.20 11.51 20.26
C LYS A 185 11.35 11.20 21.23
N PRO A 186 12.44 10.54 20.80
CA PRO A 186 13.60 10.33 21.60
C PRO A 186 14.27 11.63 22.00
#